data_feeb557807ebacfdf2d440b27a08a3bf
#
_entry.id   feeb557807ebacfdf2d440b27a08a3bf
#
_cell.length_a   1.000
_cell.length_b   1.000
_cell.length_c   1.000
_cell.angle_alpha   90.00
_cell.angle_beta   90.00
_cell.angle_gamma   90.00
#
_symmetry.space_group_name_H-M   'P 1'
#
loop_
_entity.id
_entity.type
_entity.pdbx_description
1 polymer ?
#
loop_
_entity_poly.entity_id
_entity_poly.type
_entity_poly.pdbx_seq_one_letter_code
_entity_poly.pdbx_strand_id
1 'polypeptide(L)'
;MYLVPIAAVIALLFAAYLAGKVGKQDAGTDRMKEIAGAIAEGARAFLMAEYKILVIFVVVLFVLIGFGISWVTAVCFVIGALFSTVAGYCGMTVATKANVRTANAAKESGMNKALSIAFSGGAVMGMCVAGLGALGVSLVYIVTKNVDVLSGFSLGASSIALFARVGGGIYTKAADVGADLVGKVEAGIPEDDPRNPAVIADNVGDNVGDVAGTVSYTHLTLPTKRI
;
A
#
# COMPACT_ATOMS: atom_id res chain seq x y z
N MET A 1 25.73 -10.41 -12.28
CA MET A 1 25.36 -9.06 -11.86
C MET A 1 24.15 -8.51 -12.62
N TYR A 2 24.05 -8.67 -13.92
CA TYR A 2 22.93 -8.20 -14.75
C TYR A 2 21.64 -9.04 -14.64
N LEU A 3 21.68 -10.22 -14.05
CA LEU A 3 20.50 -11.08 -13.88
C LEU A 3 19.47 -10.48 -12.92
N VAL A 4 19.91 -9.76 -11.88
CA VAL A 4 19.01 -9.19 -10.88
C VAL A 4 18.08 -8.12 -11.47
N PRO A 5 18.60 -7.08 -12.19
CA PRO A 5 17.69 -6.12 -12.81
C PRO A 5 16.80 -6.73 -13.90
N ILE A 6 17.26 -7.76 -14.62
CA ILE A 6 16.41 -8.47 -15.59
C ILE A 6 15.25 -9.17 -14.86
N ALA A 7 15.53 -9.90 -13.78
CA ALA A 7 14.49 -10.54 -12.96
C ALA A 7 13.52 -9.52 -12.37
N ALA A 8 14.03 -8.36 -11.92
CA ALA A 8 13.22 -7.27 -11.40
C ALA A 8 12.26 -6.69 -12.46
N VAL A 9 12.74 -6.48 -13.69
CA VAL A 9 11.89 -6.03 -14.80
C VAL A 9 10.82 -7.08 -15.14
N ILE A 10 11.16 -8.36 -15.15
CA ILE A 10 10.19 -9.43 -15.37
C ILE A 10 9.11 -9.41 -14.26
N ALA A 11 9.49 -9.22 -13.00
CA ALA A 11 8.55 -9.11 -11.89
C ALA A 11 7.59 -7.91 -12.06
N LEU A 12 8.09 -6.76 -12.51
CA LEU A 12 7.27 -5.58 -12.78
C LEU A 12 6.33 -5.77 -13.97
N LEU A 13 6.79 -6.41 -15.04
CA LEU A 13 5.94 -6.78 -16.18
C LEU A 13 4.84 -7.76 -15.76
N PHE A 14 5.16 -8.72 -14.89
CA PHE A 14 4.18 -9.64 -14.34
C PHE A 14 3.17 -8.93 -13.43
N ALA A 15 3.61 -7.95 -12.61
CA ALA A 15 2.72 -7.10 -11.83
C ALA A 15 1.73 -6.35 -12.74
N ALA A 16 2.23 -5.73 -13.82
CA ALA A 16 1.39 -5.04 -14.79
C ALA A 16 0.37 -5.98 -15.47
N TYR A 17 0.79 -7.18 -15.82
CA TYR A 17 -0.10 -8.22 -16.35
C TYR A 17 -1.21 -8.58 -15.36
N LEU A 18 -0.86 -8.82 -14.08
CA LEU A 18 -1.85 -9.14 -13.03
C LEU A 18 -2.81 -7.97 -12.79
N ALA A 19 -2.31 -6.74 -12.73
CA ALA A 19 -3.15 -5.55 -12.60
C ALA A 19 -4.15 -5.42 -13.75
N GLY A 20 -3.72 -5.68 -14.98
CA GLY A 20 -4.58 -5.74 -16.15
C GLY A 20 -5.62 -6.86 -16.07
N LYS A 21 -5.22 -8.04 -15.59
CA LYS A 21 -6.11 -9.20 -15.38
C LYS A 21 -7.19 -8.90 -14.34
N VAL A 22 -6.82 -8.28 -13.21
CA VAL A 22 -7.77 -7.83 -12.18
C VAL A 22 -8.72 -6.78 -12.74
N GLY A 23 -8.19 -5.78 -13.47
CA GLY A 23 -8.99 -4.71 -14.06
C GLY A 23 -10.07 -5.17 -15.04
N LYS A 24 -9.86 -6.31 -15.71
CA LYS A 24 -10.82 -6.91 -16.67
C LYS A 24 -11.95 -7.71 -16.01
N GLN A 25 -11.85 -8.00 -14.70
CA GLN A 25 -12.93 -8.70 -14.01
C GLN A 25 -14.13 -7.76 -13.80
N ASP A 26 -15.33 -8.34 -13.77
CA ASP A 26 -16.56 -7.59 -13.54
C ASP A 26 -16.60 -7.02 -12.10
N ALA A 27 -16.95 -5.74 -12.00
CA ALA A 27 -17.10 -5.03 -10.73
C ALA A 27 -18.50 -5.17 -10.10
N GLY A 28 -19.41 -5.89 -10.75
CA GLY A 28 -20.75 -6.15 -10.25
C GLY A 28 -21.74 -5.00 -10.48
N THR A 29 -22.71 -4.88 -9.57
CA THR A 29 -23.81 -3.94 -9.67
C THR A 29 -23.38 -2.48 -9.56
N ASP A 30 -24.23 -1.56 -9.99
CA ASP A 30 -23.91 -0.12 -9.92
C ASP A 30 -23.74 0.36 -8.47
N ARG A 31 -24.49 -0.22 -7.52
CA ARG A 31 -24.30 0.06 -6.09
C ARG A 31 -22.92 -0.41 -5.59
N MET A 32 -22.45 -1.57 -6.03
CA MET A 32 -21.10 -2.05 -5.69
C MET A 32 -20.01 -1.11 -6.25
N LYS A 33 -20.20 -0.62 -7.47
CA LYS A 33 -19.28 0.34 -8.11
C LYS A 33 -19.26 1.68 -7.38
N GLU A 34 -20.43 2.17 -6.94
CA GLU A 34 -20.56 3.41 -6.16
C GLU A 34 -19.77 3.32 -4.84
N ILE A 35 -20.00 2.26 -4.06
CA ILE A 35 -19.28 2.02 -2.79
C ILE A 35 -17.77 1.88 -3.03
N ALA A 36 -17.38 1.09 -4.03
CA ALA A 36 -15.97 0.94 -4.39
C ALA A 36 -15.32 2.27 -4.83
N GLY A 37 -16.09 3.14 -5.48
CA GLY A 37 -15.67 4.49 -5.84
C GLY A 37 -15.37 5.34 -4.61
N ALA A 38 -16.27 5.33 -3.62
CA ALA A 38 -16.09 6.06 -2.35
C ALA A 38 -14.86 5.55 -1.57
N ILE A 39 -14.66 4.22 -1.50
CA ILE A 39 -13.48 3.62 -0.86
C ILE A 39 -12.20 4.02 -1.60
N ALA A 40 -12.20 3.97 -2.94
CA ALA A 40 -11.03 4.37 -3.73
C ALA A 40 -10.70 5.86 -3.59
N GLU A 41 -11.70 6.72 -3.45
CA GLU A 41 -11.53 8.14 -3.19
C GLU A 41 -10.91 8.38 -1.80
N GLY A 42 -11.42 7.72 -0.76
CA GLY A 42 -10.87 7.79 0.59
C GLY A 42 -9.42 7.30 0.67
N ALA A 43 -9.12 6.16 0.05
CA ALA A 43 -7.76 5.62 -0.03
C ALA A 43 -6.79 6.58 -0.74
N ARG A 44 -7.25 7.25 -1.80
CA ARG A 44 -6.46 8.27 -2.51
C ARG A 44 -6.25 9.51 -1.64
N ALA A 45 -7.29 9.96 -0.92
CA ALA A 45 -7.20 11.10 -0.01
C ALA A 45 -6.18 10.84 1.11
N PHE A 46 -6.18 9.64 1.68
CA PHE A 46 -5.18 9.21 2.67
C PHE A 46 -3.76 9.29 2.09
N LEU A 47 -3.49 8.64 0.95
CA LEU A 47 -2.17 8.65 0.33
C LEU A 47 -1.69 10.08 0.02
N MET A 48 -2.58 10.95 -0.48
CA MET A 48 -2.22 12.33 -0.78
C MET A 48 -1.92 13.15 0.47
N ALA A 49 -2.63 12.92 1.57
CA ALA A 49 -2.37 13.57 2.85
C ALA A 49 -1.01 13.14 3.41
N GLU A 50 -0.73 11.85 3.40
CA GLU A 50 0.52 11.27 3.87
C GLU A 50 1.72 11.75 3.03
N TYR A 51 1.63 11.67 1.70
CA TYR A 51 2.72 12.07 0.82
C TYR A 51 3.09 13.55 0.92
N LYS A 52 2.15 14.45 1.22
CA LYS A 52 2.45 15.87 1.48
C LYS A 52 3.40 16.05 2.66
N ILE A 53 3.19 15.30 3.74
CA ILE A 53 4.07 15.35 4.93
C ILE A 53 5.41 14.68 4.62
N LEU A 54 5.38 13.54 3.93
CA LEU A 54 6.59 12.80 3.58
C LEU A 54 7.52 13.58 2.65
N VAL A 55 7.00 14.42 1.76
CA VAL A 55 7.84 15.30 0.92
C VAL A 55 8.68 16.25 1.78
N ILE A 56 8.09 16.85 2.82
CA ILE A 56 8.84 17.72 3.74
C ILE A 56 9.95 16.93 4.43
N PHE A 57 9.64 15.74 4.94
CA PHE A 57 10.61 14.86 5.58
C PHE A 57 11.76 14.48 4.61
N VAL A 58 11.43 14.10 3.38
CA VAL A 58 12.42 13.73 2.36
C VAL A 58 13.34 14.91 2.02
N VAL A 59 12.79 16.13 1.89
CA VAL A 59 13.58 17.33 1.60
C VAL A 59 14.55 17.64 2.76
N VAL A 60 14.07 17.58 4.00
CA VAL A 60 14.93 17.82 5.18
C VAL A 60 16.05 16.79 5.24
N LEU A 61 15.75 15.51 5.09
CA LEU A 61 16.81 14.47 5.13
C LEU A 61 17.73 14.53 3.92
N PHE A 62 17.22 14.90 2.74
CA PHE A 62 18.06 15.10 1.56
C PHE A 62 19.17 16.14 1.84
N VAL A 63 18.80 17.28 2.44
CA VAL A 63 19.76 18.32 2.80
C VAL A 63 20.74 17.84 3.88
N LEU A 64 20.25 17.20 4.94
CA LEU A 64 21.09 16.70 6.02
C LEU A 64 22.09 15.63 5.54
N ILE A 65 21.65 14.68 4.70
CA ILE A 65 22.51 13.65 4.12
C ILE A 65 23.50 14.27 3.14
N GLY A 66 23.07 15.24 2.35
CA GLY A 66 23.90 15.92 1.36
C GLY A 66 25.11 16.63 2.01
N PHE A 67 24.87 17.37 3.09
CA PHE A 67 25.95 18.08 3.82
C PHE A 67 26.69 17.19 4.82
N GLY A 68 26.01 16.21 5.43
CA GLY A 68 26.61 15.36 6.47
C GLY A 68 27.40 14.17 5.94
N ILE A 69 27.01 13.63 4.78
CA ILE A 69 27.60 12.39 4.21
C ILE A 69 28.11 12.65 2.79
N SER A 70 27.20 12.69 1.83
CA SER A 70 27.51 12.99 0.42
C SER A 70 26.24 13.29 -0.39
N TRP A 71 26.38 14.13 -1.41
CA TRP A 71 25.29 14.46 -2.32
C TRP A 71 24.84 13.26 -3.17
N VAL A 72 25.73 12.35 -3.49
CA VAL A 72 25.40 11.12 -4.24
C VAL A 72 24.50 10.22 -3.39
N THR A 73 24.83 10.03 -2.11
CA THR A 73 24.00 9.28 -1.15
C THR A 73 22.63 9.94 -0.97
N ALA A 74 22.58 11.28 -0.89
CA ALA A 74 21.34 12.02 -0.79
C ALA A 74 20.43 11.83 -2.00
N VAL A 75 20.98 11.86 -3.21
CA VAL A 75 20.21 11.57 -4.44
C VAL A 75 19.69 10.13 -4.43
N CYS A 76 20.52 9.16 -4.05
CA CYS A 76 20.08 7.77 -3.92
C CYS A 76 18.97 7.58 -2.87
N PHE A 77 19.02 8.33 -1.77
CA PHE A 77 17.95 8.39 -0.77
C PHE A 77 16.62 8.83 -1.41
N VAL A 78 16.60 9.89 -2.20
CA VAL A 78 15.40 10.37 -2.88
C VAL A 78 14.88 9.33 -3.88
N ILE A 79 15.77 8.67 -4.63
CA ILE A 79 15.38 7.61 -5.57
C ILE A 79 14.71 6.44 -4.81
N GLY A 80 15.25 6.03 -3.67
CA GLY A 80 14.67 5.00 -2.82
C GLY A 80 13.29 5.40 -2.30
N ALA A 81 13.14 6.63 -1.83
CA ALA A 81 11.87 7.19 -1.40
C ALA A 81 10.82 7.19 -2.52
N LEU A 82 11.20 7.61 -3.73
CA LEU A 82 10.33 7.60 -4.90
C LEU A 82 9.87 6.18 -5.28
N PHE A 83 10.78 5.21 -5.27
CA PHE A 83 10.45 3.83 -5.60
C PHE A 83 9.46 3.23 -4.59
N SER A 84 9.65 3.50 -3.31
CA SER A 84 8.72 3.07 -2.25
C SER A 84 7.34 3.72 -2.40
N THR A 85 7.31 5.03 -2.67
CA THR A 85 6.06 5.77 -2.93
C THR A 85 5.29 5.20 -4.13
N VAL A 86 5.98 4.94 -5.24
CA VAL A 86 5.37 4.36 -6.45
C VAL A 86 4.83 2.96 -6.16
N ALA A 87 5.59 2.12 -5.45
CA ALA A 87 5.13 0.78 -5.07
C ALA A 87 3.85 0.83 -4.25
N GLY A 88 3.79 1.70 -3.23
CA GLY A 88 2.62 1.90 -2.37
C GLY A 88 1.41 2.40 -3.15
N TYR A 89 1.61 3.39 -4.00
CA TYR A 89 0.52 3.94 -4.84
C TYR A 89 -0.04 2.89 -5.82
N CYS A 90 0.82 2.15 -6.51
CA CYS A 90 0.39 1.09 -7.42
C CYS A 90 -0.36 -0.02 -6.68
N GLY A 91 0.16 -0.47 -5.54
CA GLY A 91 -0.46 -1.50 -4.73
C GLY A 91 -1.85 -1.10 -4.24
N MET A 92 -1.97 0.08 -3.62
CA MET A 92 -3.24 0.60 -3.13
C MET A 92 -4.28 0.77 -4.25
N THR A 93 -3.86 1.30 -5.40
CA THR A 93 -4.76 1.49 -6.55
C THR A 93 -5.30 0.17 -7.09
N VAL A 94 -4.49 -0.89 -7.10
CA VAL A 94 -4.94 -2.20 -7.59
C VAL A 94 -5.74 -2.94 -6.53
N ALA A 95 -5.36 -2.84 -5.24
CA ALA A 95 -6.08 -3.47 -4.14
C ALA A 95 -7.53 -2.97 -4.04
N THR A 96 -7.74 -1.65 -4.04
CA THR A 96 -9.10 -1.07 -4.02
C THR A 96 -9.95 -1.49 -5.22
N LYS A 97 -9.33 -1.68 -6.39
CA LYS A 97 -10.02 -2.23 -7.56
C LYS A 97 -10.30 -3.72 -7.44
N ALA A 98 -9.44 -4.48 -6.79
CA ALA A 98 -9.60 -5.92 -6.61
C ALA A 98 -10.74 -6.25 -5.65
N ASN A 99 -10.96 -5.48 -4.59
CA ASN A 99 -11.93 -5.75 -3.54
C ASN A 99 -13.35 -5.96 -4.08
N VAL A 100 -13.89 -5.01 -4.82
CA VAL A 100 -15.23 -5.10 -5.39
C VAL A 100 -15.36 -6.27 -6.38
N ARG A 101 -14.32 -6.55 -7.14
CA ARG A 101 -14.27 -7.66 -8.10
C ARG A 101 -14.21 -9.02 -7.40
N THR A 102 -13.51 -9.07 -6.27
CA THR A 102 -13.48 -10.24 -5.40
C THR A 102 -14.85 -10.52 -4.80
N ALA A 103 -15.52 -9.49 -4.28
CA ALA A 103 -16.87 -9.60 -3.73
C ALA A 103 -17.89 -10.06 -4.80
N ASN A 104 -17.84 -9.45 -6.00
CA ASN A 104 -18.70 -9.87 -7.10
C ASN A 104 -18.42 -11.31 -7.55
N ALA A 105 -17.14 -11.68 -7.66
CA ALA A 105 -16.79 -13.05 -8.04
C ALA A 105 -17.19 -14.09 -6.98
N ALA A 106 -17.16 -13.75 -5.70
CA ALA A 106 -17.65 -14.60 -4.63
C ALA A 106 -19.14 -14.89 -4.80
N LYS A 107 -19.92 -13.85 -5.15
CA LYS A 107 -21.36 -13.96 -5.38
C LYS A 107 -21.71 -14.77 -6.63
N GLU A 108 -21.06 -14.49 -7.76
CA GLU A 108 -21.47 -15.01 -9.08
C GLU A 108 -20.74 -16.31 -9.46
N SER A 109 -19.50 -16.50 -9.02
CA SER A 109 -18.60 -17.57 -9.49
C SER A 109 -18.03 -18.44 -8.36
N GLY A 110 -18.31 -18.11 -7.11
CA GLY A 110 -17.88 -18.85 -5.95
C GLY A 110 -16.47 -18.52 -5.46
N MET A 111 -16.09 -19.17 -4.34
CA MET A 111 -14.91 -18.85 -3.54
C MET A 111 -13.58 -18.96 -4.30
N ASN A 112 -13.41 -19.99 -5.12
CA ASN A 112 -12.14 -20.20 -5.83
C ASN A 112 -11.81 -19.04 -6.79
N LYS A 113 -12.81 -18.52 -7.48
CA LYS A 113 -12.64 -17.38 -8.37
C LYS A 113 -12.34 -16.10 -7.57
N ALA A 114 -13.04 -15.88 -6.48
CA ALA A 114 -12.83 -14.75 -5.59
C ALA A 114 -11.41 -14.74 -5.02
N LEU A 115 -10.95 -15.86 -4.48
CA LEU A 115 -9.58 -16.01 -3.97
C LEU A 115 -8.51 -15.77 -5.04
N SER A 116 -8.74 -16.23 -6.27
CA SER A 116 -7.83 -15.98 -7.38
C SER A 116 -7.69 -14.49 -7.71
N ILE A 117 -8.78 -13.72 -7.62
CA ILE A 117 -8.77 -12.28 -7.86
C ILE A 117 -8.09 -11.55 -6.69
N ALA A 118 -8.46 -11.87 -5.46
CA ALA A 118 -7.89 -11.30 -4.25
C ALA A 118 -6.36 -11.51 -4.21
N PHE A 119 -5.92 -12.76 -4.42
CA PHE A 119 -4.51 -13.10 -4.47
C PHE A 119 -3.76 -12.38 -5.59
N SER A 120 -4.37 -12.25 -6.77
CA SER A 120 -3.79 -11.50 -7.89
C SER A 120 -3.63 -10.01 -7.54
N GLY A 121 -4.59 -9.41 -6.83
CA GLY A 121 -4.52 -8.04 -6.34
C GLY A 121 -3.35 -7.82 -5.37
N GLY A 122 -3.22 -8.68 -4.36
CA GLY A 122 -2.12 -8.62 -3.39
C GLY A 122 -0.75 -8.90 -4.03
N ALA A 123 -0.69 -9.84 -4.98
CA ALA A 123 0.53 -10.16 -5.70
C ALA A 123 1.08 -8.96 -6.50
N VAL A 124 0.22 -8.07 -7.00
CA VAL A 124 0.69 -6.83 -7.67
C VAL A 124 1.53 -5.98 -6.72
N MET A 125 1.05 -5.76 -5.49
CA MET A 125 1.82 -5.00 -4.49
C MET A 125 3.16 -5.68 -4.18
N GLY A 126 3.14 -6.99 -3.89
CA GLY A 126 4.35 -7.75 -3.59
C GLY A 126 5.38 -7.71 -4.73
N MET A 127 4.93 -7.86 -5.98
CA MET A 127 5.81 -7.80 -7.15
C MET A 127 6.32 -6.37 -7.42
N CYS A 128 5.53 -5.34 -7.16
CA CYS A 128 5.99 -3.95 -7.24
C CYS A 128 7.09 -3.66 -6.21
N VAL A 129 6.89 -4.06 -4.95
CA VAL A 129 7.88 -3.84 -3.88
C VAL A 129 9.16 -4.62 -4.19
N ALA A 130 9.06 -5.93 -4.47
CA ALA A 130 10.22 -6.76 -4.76
C ALA A 130 10.93 -6.31 -6.05
N GLY A 131 10.15 -6.02 -7.11
CA GLY A 131 10.69 -5.61 -8.40
C GLY A 131 11.39 -4.24 -8.34
N LEU A 132 10.73 -3.22 -7.79
CA LEU A 132 11.33 -1.88 -7.65
C LEU A 132 12.50 -1.89 -6.68
N GLY A 133 12.40 -2.63 -5.56
CA GLY A 133 13.49 -2.79 -4.61
C GLY A 133 14.73 -3.43 -5.24
N ALA A 134 14.57 -4.59 -5.87
CA ALA A 134 15.66 -5.29 -6.54
C ALA A 134 16.24 -4.49 -7.72
N LEU A 135 15.39 -3.81 -8.48
CA LEU A 135 15.81 -2.94 -9.59
C LEU A 135 16.65 -1.77 -9.06
N GLY A 136 16.13 -1.06 -8.04
CA GLY A 136 16.82 0.10 -7.47
C GLY A 136 18.16 -0.26 -6.84
N VAL A 137 18.20 -1.29 -5.99
CA VAL A 137 19.43 -1.79 -5.38
C VAL A 137 20.46 -2.18 -6.44
N SER A 138 20.04 -2.94 -7.45
CA SER A 138 20.96 -3.41 -8.50
C SER A 138 21.46 -2.27 -9.38
N LEU A 139 20.61 -1.32 -9.77
CA LEU A 139 21.01 -0.16 -10.59
C LEU A 139 21.97 0.76 -9.82
N VAL A 140 21.63 1.12 -8.58
CA VAL A 140 22.50 1.95 -7.75
C VAL A 140 23.85 1.29 -7.58
N TYR A 141 23.92 -0.01 -7.32
CA TYR A 141 25.17 -0.72 -7.16
C TYR A 141 25.98 -0.84 -8.46
N ILE A 142 25.32 -1.08 -9.60
CA ILE A 142 25.98 -1.16 -10.91
C ILE A 142 26.65 0.18 -11.27
N VAL A 143 25.95 1.29 -10.99
CA VAL A 143 26.43 2.64 -11.33
C VAL A 143 27.49 3.14 -10.37
N THR A 144 27.28 2.99 -9.08
CA THR A 144 28.16 3.58 -8.05
C THR A 144 29.28 2.65 -7.60
N LYS A 145 29.04 1.33 -7.65
CA LYS A 145 29.92 0.28 -7.09
C LYS A 145 30.31 0.54 -5.63
N ASN A 146 29.51 1.30 -4.93
CA ASN A 146 29.76 1.73 -3.56
C ASN A 146 28.57 1.33 -2.67
N VAL A 147 28.86 0.56 -1.61
CA VAL A 147 27.84 0.06 -0.65
C VAL A 147 27.33 1.18 0.25
N ASP A 148 28.16 2.17 0.57
CA ASP A 148 27.75 3.30 1.41
C ASP A 148 26.67 4.14 0.72
N VAL A 149 26.81 4.34 -0.60
CA VAL A 149 25.80 5.03 -1.43
C VAL A 149 24.52 4.21 -1.51
N LEU A 150 24.64 2.88 -1.59
CA LEU A 150 23.48 1.97 -1.59
C LEU A 150 22.67 2.07 -0.30
N SER A 151 23.34 2.32 0.84
CA SER A 151 22.66 2.56 2.11
C SER A 151 21.72 3.75 2.07
N GLY A 152 22.05 4.79 1.29
CA GLY A 152 21.17 5.93 1.05
C GLY A 152 19.85 5.51 0.37
N PHE A 153 19.92 4.71 -0.69
CA PHE A 153 18.72 4.17 -1.36
C PHE A 153 17.86 3.36 -0.39
N SER A 154 18.48 2.46 0.37
CA SER A 154 17.78 1.62 1.34
C SER A 154 17.12 2.44 2.44
N LEU A 155 17.80 3.48 2.94
CA LEU A 155 17.26 4.40 3.94
C LEU A 155 16.03 5.15 3.40
N GLY A 156 16.09 5.63 2.16
CA GLY A 156 14.96 6.31 1.52
C GLY A 156 13.74 5.42 1.37
N ALA A 157 13.92 4.22 0.83
CA ALA A 157 12.84 3.25 0.67
C ALA A 157 12.25 2.81 2.02
N SER A 158 13.09 2.51 2.99
CA SER A 158 12.66 2.06 4.33
C SER A 158 11.96 3.17 5.11
N SER A 159 12.40 4.42 4.98
CA SER A 159 11.75 5.56 5.66
C SER A 159 10.31 5.74 5.19
N ILE A 160 10.08 5.77 3.89
CA ILE A 160 8.72 5.87 3.33
C ILE A 160 7.86 4.68 3.76
N ALA A 161 8.39 3.46 3.67
CA ALA A 161 7.67 2.27 4.09
C ALA A 161 7.32 2.28 5.59
N LEU A 162 8.21 2.80 6.44
CA LEU A 162 7.97 2.92 7.88
C LEU A 162 6.84 3.90 8.17
N PHE A 163 6.88 5.09 7.59
CA PHE A 163 5.83 6.10 7.79
C PHE A 163 4.48 5.64 7.26
N ALA A 164 4.43 5.04 6.06
CA ALA A 164 3.22 4.46 5.50
C ALA A 164 2.63 3.39 6.42
N ARG A 165 3.49 2.55 7.01
CA ARG A 165 3.07 1.51 7.96
C ARG A 165 2.52 2.09 9.25
N VAL A 166 3.20 3.05 9.87
CA VAL A 166 2.76 3.66 11.12
C VAL A 166 1.51 4.51 10.90
N GLY A 167 1.51 5.38 9.89
CA GLY A 167 0.37 6.23 9.53
C GLY A 167 -0.85 5.41 9.14
N GLY A 168 -0.66 4.38 8.31
CA GLY A 168 -1.69 3.44 7.91
C GLY A 168 -2.30 2.69 9.08
N GLY A 169 -1.48 2.17 10.00
CA GLY A 169 -1.95 1.47 11.19
C GLY A 169 -2.73 2.36 12.15
N ILE A 170 -2.31 3.61 12.34
CA ILE A 170 -3.04 4.59 13.15
C ILE A 170 -4.38 4.93 12.49
N TYR A 171 -4.39 5.19 11.18
CA TYR A 171 -5.61 5.51 10.44
C TYR A 171 -6.63 4.38 10.52
N THR A 172 -6.20 3.13 10.27
CA THR A 172 -7.06 1.94 10.33
C THR A 172 -7.72 1.81 11.70
N LYS A 173 -6.95 1.96 12.77
CA LYS A 173 -7.53 1.86 14.12
C LYS A 173 -8.45 3.03 14.47
N ALA A 174 -8.16 4.21 14.02
CA ALA A 174 -9.05 5.35 14.23
C ALA A 174 -10.38 5.17 13.48
N ALA A 175 -10.33 4.64 12.26
CA ALA A 175 -11.51 4.39 11.43
C ALA A 175 -12.39 3.27 12.03
N ASP A 176 -11.78 2.11 12.36
CA ASP A 176 -12.43 0.94 12.96
C ASP A 176 -13.14 1.31 14.29
N VAL A 177 -12.38 1.85 15.24
CA VAL A 177 -12.94 2.24 16.55
C VAL A 177 -13.99 3.36 16.40
N GLY A 178 -13.78 4.32 15.50
CA GLY A 178 -14.73 5.39 15.24
C GLY A 178 -16.04 4.87 14.63
N ALA A 179 -15.96 3.96 13.67
CA ALA A 179 -17.14 3.33 13.07
C ALA A 179 -17.94 2.50 14.10
N ASP A 180 -17.23 1.77 14.96
CA ASP A 180 -17.83 0.98 16.03
C ASP A 180 -18.54 1.85 17.05
N LEU A 181 -17.93 2.95 17.50
CA LEU A 181 -18.55 3.86 18.45
C LEU A 181 -19.84 4.49 17.89
N VAL A 182 -19.80 4.96 16.66
CA VAL A 182 -20.98 5.55 16.01
C VAL A 182 -22.08 4.49 15.78
N GLY A 183 -21.71 3.32 15.27
CA GLY A 183 -22.68 2.26 14.98
C GLY A 183 -23.24 1.60 16.23
N LYS A 184 -22.38 0.99 17.02
CA LYS A 184 -22.79 0.14 18.14
C LYS A 184 -23.25 0.93 19.37
N VAL A 185 -22.58 2.05 19.68
CA VAL A 185 -22.83 2.80 20.91
C VAL A 185 -23.88 3.91 20.70
N GLU A 186 -23.69 4.77 19.68
CA GLU A 186 -24.59 5.90 19.46
C GLU A 186 -25.87 5.48 18.73
N ALA A 187 -25.76 4.74 17.63
CA ALA A 187 -26.90 4.37 16.80
C ALA A 187 -27.56 3.04 17.22
N GLY A 188 -26.91 2.19 17.99
CA GLY A 188 -27.41 0.89 18.43
C GLY A 188 -27.69 -0.08 17.27
N ILE A 189 -26.94 0.02 16.17
CA ILE A 189 -27.05 -0.81 14.97
C ILE A 189 -25.91 -1.83 14.91
N PRO A 190 -26.08 -2.95 14.17
CA PRO A 190 -25.03 -3.94 14.00
C PRO A 190 -23.76 -3.34 13.36
N GLU A 191 -22.64 -4.02 13.57
CA GLU A 191 -21.38 -3.77 12.86
C GLU A 191 -21.61 -3.88 11.36
N ASP A 192 -20.90 -3.08 10.58
CA ASP A 192 -21.02 -3.01 9.11
C ASP A 192 -22.43 -2.68 8.56
N ASP A 193 -23.31 -2.16 9.39
CA ASP A 193 -24.64 -1.76 8.94
C ASP A 193 -24.55 -0.65 7.87
N PRO A 194 -25.17 -0.79 6.70
CA PRO A 194 -25.08 0.20 5.63
C PRO A 194 -25.70 1.57 5.97
N ARG A 195 -26.41 1.67 7.08
CA ARG A 195 -26.92 2.95 7.61
C ARG A 195 -25.85 3.74 8.37
N ASN A 196 -24.79 3.10 8.79
CA ASN A 196 -23.67 3.77 9.44
C ASN A 196 -22.76 4.42 8.37
N PRO A 197 -22.68 5.77 8.30
CA PRO A 197 -21.83 6.44 7.32
C PRO A 197 -20.34 6.19 7.52
N ALA A 198 -19.93 5.78 8.73
CA ALA A 198 -18.55 5.50 9.07
C ALA A 198 -18.04 4.16 8.47
N VAL A 199 -18.93 3.26 8.01
CA VAL A 199 -18.53 1.99 7.37
C VAL A 199 -17.63 2.21 6.15
N ILE A 200 -17.84 3.27 5.38
CA ILE A 200 -16.92 3.61 4.27
C ILE A 200 -15.53 3.95 4.80
N ALA A 201 -15.43 4.72 5.87
CA ALA A 201 -14.13 5.08 6.49
C ALA A 201 -13.41 3.85 7.05
N ASP A 202 -14.15 2.92 7.64
CA ASP A 202 -13.65 1.65 8.14
C ASP A 202 -13.10 0.78 7.01
N ASN A 203 -13.86 0.57 5.94
CA ASN A 203 -13.39 -0.14 4.74
C ASN A 203 -12.18 0.54 4.06
N VAL A 204 -12.08 1.86 4.10
CA VAL A 204 -10.86 2.57 3.67
C VAL A 204 -9.71 2.23 4.61
N GLY A 205 -9.97 2.19 5.92
CA GLY A 205 -9.02 1.82 6.95
C GLY A 205 -8.42 0.43 6.71
N ASP A 206 -9.26 -0.57 6.41
CA ASP A 206 -8.81 -1.92 6.09
C ASP A 206 -7.85 -1.93 4.88
N ASN A 207 -8.20 -1.23 3.81
CA ASN A 207 -7.29 -1.13 2.66
C ASN A 207 -5.98 -0.43 3.01
N VAL A 208 -6.02 0.63 3.80
CA VAL A 208 -4.84 1.35 4.26
C VAL A 208 -3.99 0.46 5.16
N GLY A 209 -4.61 -0.25 6.11
CA GLY A 209 -3.93 -1.15 7.04
C GLY A 209 -3.26 -2.34 6.34
N ASP A 210 -3.98 -2.99 5.43
CA ASP A 210 -3.51 -4.22 4.80
C ASP A 210 -2.51 -3.97 3.66
N VAL A 211 -2.63 -2.85 2.96
CA VAL A 211 -1.76 -2.53 1.82
C VAL A 211 -0.64 -1.56 2.25
N ALA A 212 -0.95 -0.35 2.70
CA ALA A 212 0.07 0.62 3.11
C ALA A 212 0.71 0.23 4.45
N GLY A 213 -0.10 -0.19 5.42
CA GLY A 213 0.31 -0.63 6.76
C GLY A 213 0.98 -2.01 6.80
N THR A 214 0.87 -2.79 5.72
CA THR A 214 1.42 -4.16 5.60
C THR A 214 1.10 -5.04 6.80
N VAL A 215 -0.16 -5.10 7.22
CA VAL A 215 -0.65 -5.97 8.32
C VAL A 215 0.05 -5.75 9.67
N SER A 216 0.64 -4.59 9.91
CA SER A 216 1.26 -4.25 11.21
C SER A 216 0.27 -4.34 12.38
N TYR A 217 -0.99 -4.22 12.07
CA TYR A 217 -2.14 -4.43 12.93
C TYR A 217 -2.19 -5.82 13.59
N THR A 218 -1.87 -6.89 12.87
CA THR A 218 -1.89 -8.25 13.40
C THR A 218 -0.93 -8.42 14.58
N HIS A 219 0.20 -7.73 14.56
CA HIS A 219 1.18 -7.75 15.66
C HIS A 219 0.74 -6.96 16.88
N LEU A 220 -0.12 -5.96 16.73
CA LEU A 220 -0.65 -5.15 17.83
C LEU A 220 -1.81 -5.85 18.55
N THR A 221 -2.56 -6.70 17.86
CA THR A 221 -3.75 -7.38 18.43
C THR A 221 -3.44 -8.74 19.06
N LEU A 222 -2.43 -9.45 18.58
CA LEU A 222 -2.04 -10.76 19.12
C LEU A 222 -1.68 -10.77 20.61
N PRO A 223 -0.98 -9.78 21.18
CA PRO A 223 -0.70 -9.72 22.61
C PRO A 223 -1.94 -9.47 23.46
N THR A 224 -2.92 -8.70 22.98
CA THR A 224 -4.13 -8.35 23.73
C THR A 224 -5.14 -9.49 23.83
N LYS A 225 -5.11 -10.46 22.93
CA LYS A 225 -5.95 -11.66 23.02
C LYS A 225 -5.43 -12.72 23.99
N ARG A 226 -4.24 -12.56 24.55
CA ARG A 226 -3.66 -13.47 25.55
C ARG A 226 -3.83 -13.00 26.99
N ILE A 227 -4.38 -11.83 27.18
CA ILE A 227 -4.72 -11.26 28.49
C ILE A 227 -6.23 -11.29 28.67
#